data_f45915e7bb11822af71471bfe2717fe5
#
_entry.id   f45915e7bb11822af71471bfe2717fe5
#
_cell.length_a   1.000
_cell.length_b   1.000
_cell.length_c   1.000
_cell.angle_alpha   90.00
_cell.angle_beta   90.00
_cell.angle_gamma   90.00
#
_symmetry.space_group_name_H-M   'P 1'
#
loop_
_entity.id
_entity.type
_entity.pdbx_description
1 polymer ?
#
loop_
_entity_poly.entity_id
_entity_poly.type
_entity_poly.pdbx_seq_one_letter_code
_entity_poly.pdbx_strand_id
1 'polypeptide(L)'
;MEKNRKQIIICAAIVACVCVISVLITYNILQQKNHLTVELYYGTFDFSDYQNVKSTSKLAIIHDSDEKQGEYEMEIENTDKVETGIWKWKDDGYITLYQDDKAVANLVYMNGKYLFLDADVEIQKLKKISETAIVK
;
A
#
# COMPACT_ATOMS: atom_id res chain seq x y z
N MET A 1 12.45 14.95 -54.65
CA MET A 1 13.40 15.05 -53.51
C MET A 1 12.86 15.86 -52.32
N GLU A 2 12.24 16.99 -52.52
CA GLU A 2 11.67 17.77 -51.41
C GLU A 2 10.54 17.08 -50.68
N LYS A 3 9.69 16.32 -51.36
CA LYS A 3 8.60 15.55 -50.75
C LYS A 3 9.09 14.50 -49.76
N ASN A 4 10.18 13.82 -50.06
CA ASN A 4 10.75 12.80 -49.20
C ASN A 4 11.41 13.40 -47.96
N ARG A 5 12.04 14.56 -48.06
CA ARG A 5 12.61 15.27 -46.91
C ARG A 5 11.55 15.72 -45.93
N LYS A 6 10.43 16.28 -46.40
CA LYS A 6 9.32 16.70 -45.57
C LYS A 6 8.69 15.52 -44.85
N GLN A 7 8.52 14.36 -45.49
CA GLN A 7 8.00 13.16 -44.89
C GLN A 7 8.94 12.62 -43.80
N ILE A 8 10.25 12.64 -44.05
CA ILE A 8 11.25 12.20 -43.06
C ILE A 8 11.22 13.10 -41.83
N ILE A 9 11.10 14.42 -42.00
CA ILE A 9 11.02 15.37 -40.87
C ILE A 9 9.75 15.16 -40.07
N ILE A 10 8.61 14.95 -40.73
CA ILE A 10 7.33 14.68 -40.04
C ILE A 10 7.38 13.37 -39.27
N CYS A 11 7.93 12.30 -39.84
CA CYS A 11 8.09 11.03 -39.16
C CYS A 11 9.02 11.14 -37.95
N ALA A 12 10.13 11.87 -38.07
CA ALA A 12 11.04 12.10 -36.98
C ALA A 12 10.39 12.90 -35.83
N ALA A 13 9.57 13.91 -36.17
CA ALA A 13 8.82 14.69 -35.17
C ALA A 13 7.79 13.83 -34.45
N ILE A 14 7.06 12.95 -35.15
CA ILE A 14 6.09 12.04 -34.53
C ILE A 14 6.79 11.07 -33.57
N VAL A 15 7.90 10.46 -33.98
CA VAL A 15 8.68 9.54 -33.10
C VAL A 15 9.18 10.27 -31.87
N ALA A 16 9.70 11.48 -32.01
CA ALA A 16 10.16 12.29 -30.88
C ALA A 16 9.00 12.58 -29.90
N CYS A 17 7.80 12.95 -30.38
CA CYS A 17 6.63 13.19 -29.53
C CYS A 17 6.20 11.92 -28.78
N VAL A 18 6.17 10.77 -29.43
CA VAL A 18 5.83 9.48 -28.79
C VAL A 18 6.83 9.13 -27.69
N CYS A 19 8.12 9.33 -27.92
CA CYS A 19 9.16 9.11 -26.91
C CYS A 19 8.97 10.02 -25.69
N VAL A 20 8.70 11.31 -25.88
CA VAL A 20 8.47 12.26 -24.80
C VAL A 20 7.23 11.87 -23.97
N ILE A 21 6.13 11.52 -24.62
CA ILE A 21 4.90 11.07 -23.95
C ILE A 21 5.17 9.81 -23.12
N SER A 22 5.89 8.83 -23.67
CA SER A 22 6.24 7.60 -22.97
C SER A 22 7.09 7.88 -21.72
N VAL A 23 8.06 8.78 -21.80
CA VAL A 23 8.89 9.18 -20.66
C VAL A 23 8.04 9.87 -19.60
N LEU A 24 7.14 10.78 -19.98
CA LEU A 24 6.26 11.46 -19.02
C LEU A 24 5.31 10.50 -18.32
N ILE A 25 4.74 9.53 -19.01
CA ILE A 25 3.87 8.52 -18.41
C ILE A 25 4.67 7.66 -17.42
N THR A 26 5.85 7.21 -17.79
CA THR A 26 6.72 6.43 -16.91
C THR A 26 7.11 7.23 -15.68
N TYR A 27 7.47 8.50 -15.84
CA TYR A 27 7.81 9.39 -14.74
C TYR A 27 6.63 9.57 -13.78
N ASN A 28 5.42 9.79 -14.29
CA ASN A 28 4.22 9.91 -13.46
C ASN A 28 3.92 8.64 -12.68
N ILE A 29 4.08 7.47 -13.28
CA ILE A 29 3.89 6.18 -12.60
C ILE A 29 4.91 6.02 -11.47
N LEU A 30 6.17 6.35 -11.72
CA LEU A 30 7.22 6.32 -10.69
C LEU A 30 6.95 7.31 -9.56
N GLN A 31 6.49 8.51 -9.89
CA GLN A 31 6.09 9.53 -8.91
C GLN A 31 4.92 9.04 -8.04
N GLN A 32 3.92 8.41 -8.63
CA GLN A 32 2.80 7.85 -7.88
C GLN A 32 3.24 6.76 -6.89
N LYS A 33 4.20 5.92 -7.27
CA LYS A 33 4.79 4.94 -6.36
C LYS A 33 5.56 5.60 -5.22
N ASN A 34 6.24 6.70 -5.50
CA ASN A 34 6.99 7.47 -4.50
C ASN A 34 6.09 8.32 -3.59
N HIS A 35 4.82 8.52 -3.97
CA HIS A 35 3.84 9.23 -3.15
C HIS A 35 3.12 8.38 -2.11
N LEU A 36 3.38 7.07 -2.08
CA LEU A 36 2.89 6.23 -0.99
C LEU A 36 3.61 6.64 0.29
N THR A 37 2.86 7.21 1.22
CA THR A 37 3.37 7.65 2.50
C THR A 37 2.85 6.74 3.60
N VAL A 38 3.56 6.68 4.70
CA VAL A 38 3.15 5.91 5.86
C VAL A 38 1.78 6.34 6.41
N GLU A 39 1.39 7.59 6.19
CA GLU A 39 0.10 8.14 6.62
C GLU A 39 -1.10 7.37 6.05
N LEU A 40 -0.97 6.75 4.88
CA LEU A 40 -2.02 5.91 4.30
C LEU A 40 -2.36 4.71 5.17
N TYR A 41 -1.42 4.26 5.97
CA TYR A 41 -1.55 3.06 6.80
C TYR A 41 -2.04 3.34 8.22
N TYR A 42 -2.12 4.60 8.64
CA TYR A 42 -2.62 4.93 9.96
C TYR A 42 -4.14 4.77 10.03
N GLY A 43 -4.62 4.21 11.11
CA GLY A 43 -6.04 4.07 11.34
C GLY A 43 -6.45 2.66 11.76
N THR A 44 -7.73 2.37 11.62
CA THR A 44 -8.33 1.08 11.95
C THR A 44 -8.84 0.40 10.68
N PHE A 45 -8.50 -0.87 10.53
CA PHE A 45 -8.87 -1.70 9.38
C PHE A 45 -9.73 -2.87 9.85
N ASP A 46 -10.69 -3.25 9.02
CA ASP A 46 -11.60 -4.36 9.26
C ASP A 46 -11.29 -5.50 8.30
N PHE A 47 -11.24 -6.73 8.82
CA PHE A 47 -11.05 -7.96 8.06
C PHE A 47 -12.35 -8.53 7.46
N SER A 48 -13.49 -7.87 7.65
CA SER A 48 -14.82 -8.41 7.35
C SER A 48 -15.09 -8.73 5.88
N ASP A 49 -14.30 -8.18 4.97
CA ASP A 49 -14.48 -8.42 3.53
C ASP A 49 -13.83 -9.73 3.04
N TYR A 50 -13.22 -10.49 3.93
CA TYR A 50 -12.56 -11.73 3.56
C TYR A 50 -13.55 -12.90 3.53
N GLN A 51 -13.74 -13.48 2.35
CA GLN A 51 -14.54 -14.70 2.11
C GLN A 51 -15.98 -14.68 2.65
N ASN A 52 -16.64 -13.52 2.68
CA ASN A 52 -18.00 -13.37 3.23
C ASN A 52 -18.15 -13.83 4.70
N VAL A 53 -17.06 -14.03 5.40
CA VAL A 53 -17.07 -14.29 6.83
C VAL A 53 -17.26 -12.96 7.54
N LYS A 54 -18.25 -12.87 8.40
CA LYS A 54 -18.38 -11.73 9.31
C LYS A 54 -17.30 -11.83 10.38
N SER A 55 -16.08 -11.48 10.01
CA SER A 55 -15.01 -11.34 10.98
C SER A 55 -15.20 -10.05 11.74
N THR A 56 -15.16 -10.10 13.05
CA THR A 56 -15.13 -8.91 13.91
C THR A 56 -13.71 -8.43 14.17
N SER A 57 -12.73 -9.10 13.59
CA SER A 57 -11.31 -8.77 13.77
C SER A 57 -10.97 -7.41 13.19
N LYS A 58 -10.24 -6.64 13.93
CA LYS A 58 -9.78 -5.30 13.56
C LYS A 58 -8.28 -5.19 13.74
N LEU A 59 -7.66 -4.41 12.87
CA LEU A 59 -6.24 -4.07 12.96
C LEU A 59 -6.13 -2.56 13.10
N ALA A 60 -5.48 -2.09 14.16
CA ALA A 60 -5.19 -0.68 14.37
C ALA A 60 -3.70 -0.43 14.19
N ILE A 61 -3.36 0.49 13.31
CA ILE A 61 -2.00 0.99 13.10
C ILE A 61 -1.88 2.34 13.80
N ILE A 62 -1.08 2.39 14.84
CA ILE A 62 -0.99 3.52 15.74
C ILE A 62 0.17 4.41 15.29
N HIS A 63 -0.14 5.70 15.10
CA HIS A 63 0.88 6.70 14.80
C HIS A 63 1.69 7.02 16.05
N ASP A 64 3.02 6.99 15.92
CA ASP A 64 3.95 7.41 16.96
C ASP A 64 4.77 8.62 16.46
N SER A 65 5.58 9.18 17.33
CA SER A 65 6.51 10.26 16.99
C SER A 65 7.53 9.88 15.91
N ASP A 66 7.85 8.60 15.78
CA ASP A 66 8.69 8.08 14.70
C ASP A 66 7.82 7.75 13.49
N GLU A 67 8.07 8.39 12.34
CA GLU A 67 7.35 8.14 11.09
C GLU A 67 7.65 6.77 10.46
N LYS A 68 8.69 6.08 10.92
CA LYS A 68 9.15 4.82 10.33
C LYS A 68 8.77 3.59 11.12
N GLN A 69 8.27 3.76 12.33
CA GLN A 69 7.84 2.66 13.17
C GLN A 69 6.83 3.13 14.22
N GLY A 70 6.07 2.20 14.74
CA GLY A 70 5.08 2.45 15.78
C GLY A 70 4.50 1.14 16.28
N GLU A 71 3.45 1.24 17.07
CA GLU A 71 2.76 0.07 17.62
C GLU A 71 1.55 -0.29 16.76
N TYR A 72 1.16 -1.55 16.77
CA TYR A 72 -0.11 -1.99 16.21
C TYR A 72 -0.86 -2.84 17.24
N GLU A 73 -2.17 -2.84 17.13
CA GLU A 73 -3.06 -3.70 17.89
C GLU A 73 -3.94 -4.49 16.93
N MET A 74 -4.08 -5.77 17.17
CA MET A 74 -4.93 -6.65 16.35
C MET A 74 -5.86 -7.44 17.26
N GLU A 75 -7.15 -7.30 17.04
CA GLU A 75 -8.16 -8.08 17.73
C GLU A 75 -8.21 -9.49 17.16
N ILE A 76 -8.13 -10.48 18.02
CA ILE A 76 -8.23 -11.88 17.61
C ILE A 76 -9.70 -12.28 17.56
N GLU A 77 -10.09 -12.84 16.43
CA GLU A 77 -11.47 -13.24 16.16
C GLU A 77 -12.03 -14.14 17.26
N ASN A 78 -13.25 -13.82 17.68
CA ASN A 78 -14.00 -14.57 18.73
C ASN A 78 -13.33 -14.63 20.10
N THR A 79 -12.37 -13.75 20.34
CA THR A 79 -11.75 -13.61 21.66
C THR A 79 -11.75 -12.14 22.08
N ASP A 80 -11.69 -11.87 23.37
CA ASP A 80 -11.47 -10.52 23.88
C ASP A 80 -9.98 -10.16 23.95
N LYS A 81 -9.15 -10.96 23.30
CA LYS A 81 -7.70 -10.77 23.30
C LYS A 81 -7.27 -9.85 22.17
N VAL A 82 -6.38 -8.95 22.50
CA VAL A 82 -5.72 -8.05 21.54
C VAL A 82 -4.24 -8.42 21.50
N GLU A 83 -3.75 -8.73 20.31
CA GLU A 83 -2.31 -8.88 20.08
C GLU A 83 -1.70 -7.52 19.78
N THR A 84 -0.55 -7.25 20.35
CA THR A 84 0.19 -6.02 20.14
C THR A 84 1.56 -6.35 19.55
N GLY A 85 2.09 -5.41 18.77
CA GLY A 85 3.40 -5.56 18.18
C GLY A 85 3.89 -4.23 17.63
N ILE A 86 4.90 -4.29 16.78
CA ILE A 86 5.53 -3.11 16.17
C ILE A 86 5.39 -3.18 14.66
N TRP A 87 4.95 -2.08 14.05
CA TRP A 87 5.00 -1.94 12.60
C TRP A 87 6.23 -1.14 12.21
N LYS A 88 6.81 -1.46 11.06
CA LYS A 88 7.93 -0.72 10.48
C LYS A 88 7.63 -0.36 9.03
N TRP A 89 7.93 0.87 8.67
CA TRP A 89 7.83 1.35 7.29
C TRP A 89 8.94 0.75 6.43
N LYS A 90 8.57 0.27 5.25
CA LYS A 90 9.51 -0.20 4.24
C LYS A 90 9.55 0.80 3.08
N ASP A 91 10.75 1.08 2.59
CA ASP A 91 10.97 2.07 1.53
C ASP A 91 10.26 1.73 0.21
N ASP A 92 9.85 0.47 0.03
CA ASP A 92 9.05 0.04 -1.13
C ASP A 92 7.58 0.47 -1.06
N GLY A 93 7.15 1.11 0.02
CA GLY A 93 5.81 1.69 0.15
C GLY A 93 4.81 0.81 0.89
N TYR A 94 5.25 -0.04 1.79
CA TYR A 94 4.38 -0.87 2.63
C TYR A 94 4.89 -0.90 4.07
N ILE A 95 4.09 -1.47 4.98
CA ILE A 95 4.52 -1.70 6.35
C ILE A 95 4.61 -3.19 6.66
N THR A 96 5.57 -3.55 7.50
CA THR A 96 5.73 -4.90 8.01
C THR A 96 5.39 -4.91 9.49
N LEU A 97 4.57 -5.88 9.90
CA LEU A 97 4.19 -6.07 11.29
C LEU A 97 5.11 -7.10 11.94
N TYR A 98 5.62 -6.76 13.10
CA TYR A 98 6.52 -7.63 13.87
C TYR A 98 5.90 -7.96 15.21
N GLN A 99 6.05 -9.21 15.62
CA GLN A 99 5.70 -9.69 16.95
C GLN A 99 6.89 -10.47 17.51
N ASP A 100 7.39 -10.07 18.68
CA ASP A 100 8.58 -10.66 19.29
C ASP A 100 9.78 -10.71 18.34
N ASP A 101 10.03 -9.60 17.63
CA ASP A 101 11.11 -9.42 16.63
C ASP A 101 11.00 -10.31 15.39
N LYS A 102 9.88 -10.98 15.19
CA LYS A 102 9.60 -11.75 13.97
C LYS A 102 8.59 -11.04 13.09
N ALA A 103 8.88 -10.94 11.81
CA ALA A 103 7.92 -10.45 10.82
C ALA A 103 6.75 -11.43 10.71
N VAL A 104 5.53 -10.98 11.02
CA VAL A 104 4.33 -11.82 10.98
C VAL A 104 3.42 -11.51 9.81
N ALA A 105 3.45 -10.29 9.30
CA ALA A 105 2.61 -9.88 8.18
C ALA A 105 3.13 -8.61 7.52
N ASN A 106 2.66 -8.37 6.29
CA ASN A 106 2.84 -7.12 5.58
C ASN A 106 1.47 -6.51 5.27
N LEU A 107 1.34 -5.21 5.42
CA LEU A 107 0.17 -4.45 5.00
C LEU A 107 0.56 -3.60 3.80
N VAL A 108 -0.10 -3.84 2.66
CA VAL A 108 0.22 -3.23 1.38
C VAL A 108 -1.01 -2.51 0.82
N TYR A 109 -0.81 -1.27 0.36
CA TYR A 109 -1.84 -0.53 -0.37
C TYR A 109 -1.55 -0.63 -1.87
N MET A 110 -2.49 -1.19 -2.62
CA MET A 110 -2.34 -1.39 -4.05
C MET A 110 -3.69 -1.24 -4.76
N ASN A 111 -3.73 -0.43 -5.81
CA ASN A 111 -4.92 -0.20 -6.64
C ASN A 111 -6.16 0.22 -5.83
N GLY A 112 -5.99 1.08 -4.82
CA GLY A 112 -7.07 1.54 -3.97
C GLY A 112 -7.52 0.54 -2.90
N LYS A 113 -6.79 -0.54 -2.71
CA LYS A 113 -7.13 -1.61 -1.77
C LYS A 113 -5.99 -1.84 -0.77
N TYR A 114 -6.36 -2.18 0.46
CA TYR A 114 -5.41 -2.64 1.46
C TYR A 114 -5.37 -4.15 1.47
N LEU A 115 -4.17 -4.71 1.39
CA LEU A 115 -3.93 -6.15 1.39
C LEU A 115 -3.08 -6.53 2.59
N PHE A 116 -3.54 -7.52 3.33
CA PHE A 116 -2.83 -8.09 4.46
C PHE A 116 -2.25 -9.44 4.03
N LEU A 117 -0.93 -9.53 4.08
CA LEU A 117 -0.18 -10.72 3.67
C LEU A 117 0.45 -11.32 4.91
N ASP A 118 -0.12 -12.42 5.41
CA ASP A 118 0.41 -13.08 6.59
C ASP A 118 1.57 -14.04 6.27
N ALA A 119 2.20 -14.57 7.31
CA ALA A 119 3.34 -15.49 7.18
C ALA A 119 2.97 -16.83 6.50
N ASP A 120 1.69 -17.21 6.53
CA ASP A 120 1.17 -18.42 5.89
C ASP A 120 0.79 -18.20 4.42
N VAL A 121 1.18 -17.03 3.87
CA VAL A 121 0.98 -16.63 2.47
C VAL A 121 -0.50 -16.48 2.06
N GLU A 122 -1.38 -16.28 3.01
CA GLU A 122 -2.77 -15.92 2.73
C GLU A 122 -2.87 -14.42 2.48
N ILE A 123 -3.65 -14.05 1.45
CA ILE A 123 -3.90 -12.65 1.11
C ILE A 123 -5.32 -12.31 1.57
N GLN A 124 -5.42 -11.34 2.47
CA GLN A 124 -6.71 -10.86 2.96
C GLN A 124 -6.89 -9.40 2.56
N LYS A 125 -8.09 -9.05 2.12
CA LYS A 125 -8.45 -7.65 1.86
C LYS A 125 -8.94 -7.00 3.14
N LEU A 126 -8.41 -5.81 3.42
CA LEU A 126 -8.83 -5.00 4.54
C LEU A 126 -9.59 -3.77 4.05
N LYS A 127 -10.54 -3.34 4.84
CA LYS A 127 -11.24 -2.07 4.63
C LYS A 127 -10.86 -1.12 5.75
N LYS A 128 -10.38 0.06 5.39
CA LYS A 128 -10.13 1.12 6.36
C LYS A 128 -11.46 1.71 6.83
N ILE A 129 -11.78 1.55 8.10
CA ILE A 129 -13.04 1.99 8.69
C ILE A 129 -12.91 3.27 9.51
N SER A 130 -11.70 3.65 9.89
CA SER A 130 -11.44 4.87 10.66
C SER A 130 -10.04 5.37 10.43
N GLU A 131 -9.87 6.69 10.39
CA GLU A 131 -8.55 7.32 10.41
C GLU A 131 -7.91 7.29 11.80
N THR A 132 -8.68 6.96 12.82
CA THR A 132 -8.21 6.85 14.21
C THR A 132 -7.96 5.40 14.56
N ALA A 133 -6.83 5.14 15.24
CA ALA A 133 -6.45 3.80 15.65
C ALA A 133 -7.19 3.40 16.94
N ILE A 134 -8.38 2.83 16.80
CA ILE A 134 -9.20 2.38 17.93
C ILE A 134 -9.62 0.92 17.68
N VAL A 135 -9.15 0.00 18.51
CA VAL A 135 -9.53 -1.42 18.45
C VAL A 135 -10.76 -1.71 19.32
N LYS A 136 -10.95 -0.92 20.35
CA LYS A 136 -12.09 -1.07 21.27
C LYS A 136 -12.99 0.14 21.26
#